data_be43363739e81da057fc197302b517b9
#
_entry.id   be43363739e81da057fc197302b517b9
#
_cell.length_a   1.000
_cell.length_b   1.000
_cell.length_c   1.000
_cell.angle_alpha   90.00
_cell.angle_beta   90.00
_cell.angle_gamma   90.00
#
_symmetry.space_group_name_H-M   'P 1'
#
loop_
_entity.id
_entity.type
_entity.pdbx_description
1 polymer ?
#
loop_
_entity_poly.entity_id
_entity_poly.type
_entity_poly.pdbx_seq_one_letter_code
_entity_poly.pdbx_strand_id
1 'polypeptide(L)'
;AQLKPHFWVKEQKTGKSRQVGLPEPLLSDIRKTAGKIWAFPGRDPKKHRTRQAVWADVKRAAKALRLPQNVAPHSARKVYAVDLMAKYGDIAKVRKALNHSCDSVTMIYALADLQLSAQYRRRRSGRGRKRS
;
A
#
# COMPACT_ATOMS: atom_id res chain seq x y z
N ALA A 1 1.87 -19.75 12.05
CA ALA A 1 2.71 -18.62 12.48
C ALA A 1 1.98 -17.83 13.58
N GLN A 2 2.63 -17.61 14.73
CA GLN A 2 2.09 -16.70 15.76
C GLN A 2 2.32 -15.27 15.30
N LEU A 3 1.30 -14.64 14.71
CA LEU A 3 1.32 -13.24 14.30
C LEU A 3 1.04 -12.36 15.51
N LYS A 4 2.06 -11.61 15.93
CA LYS A 4 1.94 -10.59 16.98
C LYS A 4 1.43 -9.26 16.37
N PRO A 5 0.71 -8.41 17.11
CA PRO A 5 0.26 -7.11 16.60
C PRO A 5 1.42 -6.15 16.29
N HIS A 6 2.56 -6.33 16.92
CA HIS A 6 3.79 -5.58 16.67
C HIS A 6 4.95 -6.54 16.41
N PHE A 7 5.73 -6.27 15.36
CA PHE A 7 6.92 -7.06 15.02
C PHE A 7 7.97 -6.21 14.31
N TRP A 8 9.20 -6.66 14.35
CA TRP A 8 10.31 -6.01 13.68
C TRP A 8 10.50 -6.58 12.27
N VAL A 9 10.66 -5.68 11.30
CA VAL A 9 10.97 -6.02 9.91
C VAL A 9 12.33 -5.45 9.57
N LYS A 10 13.25 -6.31 9.11
CA LYS A 10 14.54 -5.91 8.58
C LYS A 10 14.44 -5.76 7.07
N GLU A 11 14.80 -4.60 6.55
CA GLU A 11 14.85 -4.36 5.12
C GLU A 11 16.10 -5.00 4.52
N GLN A 12 15.91 -5.87 3.55
CA GLN A 12 17.02 -6.57 2.89
C GLN A 12 17.96 -5.62 2.15
N LYS A 13 17.44 -4.52 1.57
CA LYS A 13 18.21 -3.59 0.76
C LYS A 13 19.06 -2.61 1.58
N THR A 14 18.56 -2.15 2.72
CA THR A 14 19.22 -1.12 3.55
C THR A 14 19.77 -1.64 4.84
N GLY A 15 19.43 -2.89 5.22
CA GLY A 15 19.77 -3.49 6.53
C GLY A 15 19.05 -2.86 7.72
N LYS A 16 18.29 -1.78 7.52
CA LYS A 16 17.58 -1.06 8.59
C LYS A 16 16.40 -1.89 9.10
N SER A 17 16.21 -1.89 10.40
CA SER A 17 15.05 -2.50 11.04
C SER A 17 14.03 -1.46 11.43
N ARG A 18 12.73 -1.79 11.28
CA ARG A 18 11.63 -0.96 11.75
C ARG A 18 10.56 -1.80 12.43
N GLN A 19 9.91 -1.20 13.40
CA GLN A 19 8.74 -1.82 14.02
C GLN A 19 7.51 -1.57 13.16
N VAL A 20 6.73 -2.61 12.92
CA VAL A 20 5.44 -2.55 12.20
C VAL A 20 4.35 -2.92 13.17
N GLY A 21 3.33 -2.07 13.26
CA GLY A 21 2.09 -2.35 13.99
C GLY A 21 0.97 -2.72 13.03
N LEU A 22 0.24 -3.77 13.32
CA LEU A 22 -0.95 -4.17 12.57
C LEU A 22 -2.20 -3.88 13.40
N PRO A 23 -3.18 -3.13 12.87
CA PRO A 23 -4.48 -2.99 13.48
C PRO A 23 -5.16 -4.37 13.66
N GLU A 24 -5.87 -4.57 14.76
CA GLU A 24 -6.48 -5.87 15.09
C GLU A 24 -7.41 -6.42 13.98
N PRO A 25 -8.25 -5.63 13.29
CA PRO A 25 -9.05 -6.15 12.19
C PRO A 25 -8.20 -6.78 11.08
N LEU A 26 -7.12 -6.10 10.68
CA LEU A 26 -6.20 -6.60 9.67
C LEU A 26 -5.43 -7.85 10.16
N LEU A 27 -5.01 -7.85 11.42
CA LEU A 27 -4.35 -8.99 12.04
C LEU A 27 -5.25 -10.22 12.07
N SER A 28 -6.53 -10.05 12.41
CA SER A 28 -7.54 -11.09 12.36
C SER A 28 -7.69 -11.69 10.95
N ASP A 29 -7.78 -10.84 9.93
CA ASP A 29 -7.91 -11.30 8.54
C ASP A 29 -6.66 -12.03 8.06
N ILE A 30 -5.48 -11.56 8.43
CA ILE A 30 -4.23 -12.27 8.10
C ILE A 30 -4.18 -13.62 8.81
N ARG A 31 -4.59 -13.72 10.08
CA ARG A 31 -4.63 -14.99 10.83
C ARG A 31 -5.52 -16.03 10.18
N LYS A 32 -6.65 -15.65 9.58
CA LYS A 32 -7.55 -16.57 8.85
C LYS A 32 -6.86 -17.25 7.66
N THR A 33 -5.93 -16.55 7.02
CA THR A 33 -5.23 -17.02 5.81
C THR A 33 -3.80 -17.51 6.08
N ALA A 34 -3.28 -17.29 7.28
CA ALA A 34 -1.93 -17.64 7.64
C ALA A 34 -1.72 -19.16 7.73
N GLY A 35 -0.58 -19.62 7.21
CA GLY A 35 -0.14 -20.98 7.37
C GLY A 35 0.61 -21.21 8.70
N LYS A 36 0.99 -22.47 8.94
CA LYS A 36 1.75 -22.83 10.14
C LYS A 36 3.12 -22.14 10.24
N ILE A 37 3.80 -21.95 9.10
CA ILE A 37 5.16 -21.37 9.04
C ILE A 37 5.12 -19.92 8.58
N TRP A 38 4.35 -19.61 7.53
CA TRP A 38 4.32 -18.32 6.86
C TRP A 38 3.00 -17.62 7.05
N ALA A 39 3.04 -16.30 7.29
CA ALA A 39 1.84 -15.46 7.30
C ALA A 39 1.13 -15.46 5.94
N PHE A 40 1.91 -15.55 4.87
CA PHE A 40 1.42 -15.67 3.50
C PHE A 40 2.06 -16.90 2.85
N PRO A 41 1.43 -18.08 2.98
CA PRO A 41 1.95 -19.30 2.41
C PRO A 41 1.84 -19.29 0.89
N GLY A 42 2.77 -19.95 0.23
CA GLY A 42 2.72 -20.22 -1.19
C GLY A 42 1.81 -21.42 -1.52
N ARG A 43 1.91 -21.92 -2.75
CA ARG A 43 1.25 -23.17 -3.16
C ARG A 43 1.78 -24.37 -2.37
N ASP A 44 3.09 -24.38 -2.11
CA ASP A 44 3.73 -25.27 -1.16
C ASP A 44 3.68 -24.60 0.23
N PRO A 45 3.05 -25.21 1.25
CA PRO A 45 2.95 -24.64 2.60
C PRO A 45 4.29 -24.41 3.29
N LYS A 46 5.35 -25.08 2.84
CA LYS A 46 6.72 -24.90 3.33
C LYS A 46 7.41 -23.65 2.76
N LYS A 47 6.85 -23.05 1.70
CA LYS A 47 7.39 -21.86 1.04
C LYS A 47 6.47 -20.66 1.22
N HIS A 48 7.07 -19.48 1.31
CA HIS A 48 6.29 -18.24 1.32
C HIS A 48 5.72 -17.93 -0.07
N ARG A 49 4.70 -17.08 -0.13
CA ARG A 49 4.12 -16.60 -1.38
C ARG A 49 5.14 -15.76 -2.16
N THR A 50 5.29 -16.04 -3.46
CA THR A 50 6.26 -15.34 -4.30
C THR A 50 5.78 -13.93 -4.66
N ARG A 51 6.72 -13.03 -5.02
CA ARG A 51 6.39 -11.68 -5.50
C ARG A 51 5.51 -11.71 -6.74
N GLN A 52 5.75 -12.64 -7.66
CA GLN A 52 4.95 -12.84 -8.87
C GLN A 52 3.51 -13.25 -8.52
N ALA A 53 3.33 -14.15 -7.56
CA ALA A 53 2.01 -14.56 -7.11
C ALA A 53 1.23 -13.39 -6.50
N VAL A 54 1.87 -12.58 -5.64
CA VAL A 54 1.24 -11.37 -5.08
C VAL A 54 0.87 -10.38 -6.18
N TRP A 55 1.76 -10.16 -7.15
CA TRP A 55 1.47 -9.28 -8.29
C TRP A 55 0.26 -9.78 -9.10
N ALA A 56 0.21 -11.07 -9.40
CA ALA A 56 -0.90 -11.68 -10.14
C ALA A 56 -2.23 -11.58 -9.38
N ASP A 57 -2.22 -11.72 -8.05
CA ASP A 57 -3.41 -11.56 -7.21
C ASP A 57 -3.93 -10.12 -7.24
N VAL A 58 -3.04 -9.13 -7.12
CA VAL A 58 -3.41 -7.71 -7.23
C VAL A 58 -4.01 -7.41 -8.60
N LYS A 59 -3.44 -7.95 -9.68
CA LYS A 59 -3.99 -7.79 -11.03
C LYS A 59 -5.37 -8.43 -11.19
N ARG A 60 -5.58 -9.63 -10.65
CA ARG A 60 -6.88 -10.29 -10.65
C ARG A 60 -7.92 -9.49 -9.88
N ALA A 61 -7.59 -9.02 -8.69
CA ALA A 61 -8.47 -8.18 -7.88
C ALA A 61 -8.84 -6.88 -8.60
N ALA A 62 -7.86 -6.19 -9.18
CA ALA A 62 -8.09 -4.96 -9.94
C ALA A 62 -9.04 -5.19 -11.14
N LYS A 63 -8.87 -6.31 -11.87
CA LYS A 63 -9.75 -6.70 -12.97
C LYS A 63 -11.16 -7.02 -12.48
N ALA A 64 -11.30 -7.79 -11.41
CA ALA A 64 -12.61 -8.14 -10.83
C ALA A 64 -13.37 -6.90 -10.35
N LEU A 65 -12.67 -5.92 -9.77
CA LEU A 65 -13.23 -4.63 -9.33
C LEU A 65 -13.37 -3.61 -10.47
N ARG A 66 -13.06 -3.97 -11.72
CA ARG A 66 -13.10 -3.11 -12.91
C ARG A 66 -12.40 -1.77 -12.70
N LEU A 67 -11.25 -1.78 -12.03
CA LEU A 67 -10.48 -0.55 -11.79
C LEU A 67 -9.86 -0.08 -13.11
N PRO A 68 -10.07 1.20 -13.50
CA PRO A 68 -9.56 1.73 -14.77
C PRO A 68 -8.05 1.94 -14.75
N GLN A 69 -7.45 2.04 -13.57
CA GLN A 69 -6.03 2.29 -13.39
C GLN A 69 -5.23 0.98 -13.44
N ASN A 70 -3.98 1.09 -13.89
CA ASN A 70 -3.02 0.00 -13.82
C ASN A 70 -2.53 -0.22 -12.38
N VAL A 71 -3.31 -0.92 -11.57
CA VAL A 71 -3.00 -1.21 -10.18
C VAL A 71 -1.92 -2.29 -10.07
N ALA A 72 -0.95 -2.06 -9.21
CA ALA A 72 0.13 -2.98 -8.88
C ALA A 72 0.40 -2.92 -7.35
N PRO A 73 1.17 -3.85 -6.75
CA PRO A 73 1.50 -3.77 -5.33
C PRO A 73 2.13 -2.43 -4.90
N HIS A 74 2.86 -1.79 -5.82
CA HIS A 74 3.45 -0.46 -5.58
C HIS A 74 2.42 0.67 -5.51
N SER A 75 1.23 0.47 -6.07
CA SER A 75 0.13 1.44 -6.00
C SER A 75 -0.38 1.62 -4.57
N ALA A 76 -0.43 0.55 -3.78
CA ALA A 76 -0.79 0.63 -2.36
C ALA A 76 0.17 1.53 -1.57
N ARG A 77 1.47 1.48 -1.88
CA ARG A 77 2.47 2.34 -1.25
C ARG A 77 2.27 3.82 -1.60
N LYS A 78 1.87 4.11 -2.84
CA LYS A 78 1.55 5.48 -3.27
C LYS A 78 0.33 6.03 -2.55
N VAL A 79 -0.75 5.25 -2.48
CA VAL A 79 -1.98 5.63 -1.74
C VAL A 79 -1.63 5.91 -0.27
N TYR A 80 -0.89 5.02 0.37
CA TYR A 80 -0.45 5.21 1.75
C TYR A 80 0.37 6.50 1.96
N ALA A 81 1.26 6.84 1.00
CA ALA A 81 2.02 8.10 1.04
C ALA A 81 1.10 9.33 1.00
N VAL A 82 0.09 9.30 0.13
CA VAL A 82 -0.89 10.40 -0.03
C VAL A 82 -1.75 10.55 1.22
N ASP A 83 -2.25 9.44 1.76
CA ASP A 83 -3.05 9.45 2.98
C ASP A 83 -2.26 9.99 4.18
N LEU A 84 -0.98 9.61 4.31
CA LEU A 84 -0.11 10.15 5.34
C LEU A 84 0.15 11.65 5.15
N MET A 85 0.36 12.09 3.90
CA MET A 85 0.56 13.50 3.59
C MET A 85 -0.69 14.33 3.89
N ALA A 86 -1.87 13.81 3.53
CA ALA A 86 -3.14 14.45 3.86
C ALA A 86 -3.38 14.52 5.37
N LYS A 87 -2.96 13.49 6.12
CA LYS A 87 -3.15 13.41 7.57
C LYS A 87 -2.19 14.29 8.37
N TYR A 88 -0.93 14.35 7.97
CA TYR A 88 0.12 14.99 8.77
C TYR A 88 0.64 16.30 8.17
N GLY A 89 0.46 16.56 6.88
CA GLY A 89 1.01 17.74 6.21
C GLY A 89 2.53 17.83 6.22
N ASP A 90 3.22 16.77 6.62
CA ASP A 90 4.65 16.77 6.95
C ASP A 90 5.37 15.66 6.15
N ILE A 91 6.20 16.09 5.21
CA ILE A 91 6.94 15.19 4.32
C ILE A 91 7.98 14.35 5.08
N ALA A 92 8.56 14.88 6.17
CA ALA A 92 9.55 14.14 6.96
C ALA A 92 8.90 12.94 7.67
N LYS A 93 7.67 13.10 8.16
CA LYS A 93 6.88 12.00 8.73
C LYS A 93 6.53 10.94 7.69
N VAL A 94 6.11 11.37 6.50
CA VAL A 94 5.83 10.47 5.37
C VAL A 94 7.07 9.70 4.95
N ARG A 95 8.22 10.38 4.82
CA ARG A 95 9.50 9.75 4.52
C ARG A 95 9.87 8.69 5.55
N LYS A 96 9.78 9.02 6.83
CA LYS A 96 10.09 8.09 7.93
C LYS A 96 9.17 6.87 7.89
N ALA A 97 7.88 7.06 7.68
CA ALA A 97 6.91 5.97 7.59
C ALA A 97 7.15 5.05 6.38
N LEU A 98 7.58 5.62 5.25
CA LEU A 98 7.91 4.88 4.04
C LEU A 98 9.34 4.32 4.05
N ASN A 99 10.17 4.71 5.02
CA ASN A 99 11.59 4.38 5.10
C ASN A 99 12.37 4.78 3.83
N HIS A 100 12.04 5.94 3.25
CA HIS A 100 12.76 6.49 2.10
C HIS A 100 14.04 7.19 2.53
N SER A 101 15.11 6.97 1.78
CA SER A 101 16.39 7.64 2.02
C SER A 101 16.44 9.10 1.55
N CYS A 102 15.50 9.51 0.68
CA CYS A 102 15.47 10.83 0.07
C CYS A 102 14.05 11.43 0.06
N ASP A 103 13.94 12.72 0.39
CA ASP A 103 12.67 13.47 0.40
C ASP A 103 12.10 13.65 -1.01
N SER A 104 12.95 13.82 -2.02
CA SER A 104 12.53 14.07 -3.40
C SER A 104 11.67 12.96 -3.97
N VAL A 105 11.99 11.70 -3.69
CA VAL A 105 11.18 10.55 -4.14
C VAL A 105 9.81 10.53 -3.47
N THR A 106 9.76 10.85 -2.18
CA THR A 106 8.50 10.94 -1.42
C THR A 106 7.63 12.10 -1.94
N MET A 107 8.25 13.24 -2.24
CA MET A 107 7.60 14.45 -2.73
C MET A 107 7.00 14.25 -4.13
N ILE A 108 7.71 13.59 -5.04
CA ILE A 108 7.20 13.27 -6.39
C ILE A 108 5.93 12.43 -6.30
N TYR A 109 5.88 11.44 -5.43
CA TYR A 109 4.67 10.63 -5.24
C TYR A 109 3.50 11.43 -4.64
N ALA A 110 3.77 12.26 -3.63
CA ALA A 110 2.73 13.07 -2.99
C ALA A 110 2.17 14.15 -3.94
N LEU A 111 3.03 14.83 -4.70
CA LEU A 111 2.62 15.87 -5.65
C LEU A 111 1.88 15.30 -6.88
N ALA A 112 2.33 14.18 -7.43
CA ALA A 112 1.68 13.56 -8.59
C ALA A 112 0.22 13.17 -8.28
N ASP A 113 -0.04 12.66 -7.08
CA ASP A 113 -1.38 12.26 -6.68
C ASP A 113 -2.27 13.43 -6.22
N LEU A 114 -1.70 14.51 -5.69
CA LEU A 114 -2.44 15.75 -5.43
C LEU A 114 -2.93 16.39 -6.73
N GLN A 115 -2.12 16.38 -7.79
CA GLN A 115 -2.51 16.87 -9.11
C GLN A 115 -3.59 15.98 -9.75
N LEU A 116 -3.46 14.66 -9.63
CA LEU A 116 -4.46 13.71 -10.14
C LEU A 116 -5.80 13.83 -9.40
N SER A 117 -5.78 13.98 -8.08
CA SER A 117 -7.00 14.17 -7.28
C SER A 117 -7.66 15.52 -7.53
N ALA A 118 -6.91 16.59 -7.78
CA ALA A 118 -7.45 17.89 -8.19
C ALA A 118 -8.13 17.83 -9.58
N GLN A 119 -7.52 17.13 -10.54
CA GLN A 119 -8.12 16.89 -11.85
C GLN A 119 -9.40 16.03 -11.77
N TYR A 120 -9.42 15.03 -10.87
CA TYR A 120 -10.60 14.19 -10.67
C TYR A 120 -11.77 14.96 -10.06
N ARG A 121 -11.50 15.84 -9.09
CA ARG A 121 -12.52 16.74 -8.50
C ARG A 121 -13.07 17.71 -9.53
N ARG A 122 -12.23 18.31 -10.37
CA ARG A 122 -12.66 19.21 -11.45
C ARG A 122 -13.55 18.50 -12.48
N ARG A 123 -13.26 17.26 -12.85
CA ARG A 123 -14.09 16.47 -13.78
C ARG A 123 -15.45 16.10 -13.20
N ARG A 124 -15.55 15.82 -11.89
CA ARG A 124 -16.83 15.54 -11.22
C ARG A 124 -17.70 16.78 -11.07
N SER A 125 -17.13 17.93 -10.73
CA SER A 125 -17.88 19.21 -10.63
C SER A 125 -18.33 19.74 -11.99
N GLY A 126 -17.61 19.47 -13.08
CA GLY A 126 -17.99 19.86 -14.44
C GLY A 126 -19.11 19.02 -15.06
N ARG A 127 -19.35 17.77 -14.58
CA ARG A 127 -20.45 16.93 -15.08
C ARG A 127 -21.83 17.27 -14.50
N GLY A 128 -21.88 17.96 -13.36
CA GLY A 128 -23.15 18.38 -12.73
C GLY A 128 -23.80 19.61 -13.38
N ARG A 129 -23.09 20.31 -14.27
CA ARG A 129 -23.56 21.60 -14.84
C ARG A 129 -24.15 21.51 -16.25
N LYS A 130 -24.31 20.32 -16.82
CA LYS A 130 -24.87 20.08 -18.16
C LYS A 130 -26.21 19.33 -18.13
N ARG A 131 -27.04 19.56 -17.14
CA ARG A 131 -28.45 19.13 -17.12
C ARG A 131 -29.29 20.26 -16.54
N SER A 132 -29.50 21.26 -17.34
CA SER A 132 -30.65 22.20 -17.27
C SER A 132 -30.95 22.62 -18.67
#